data_655bffad0608b9e4b934b7809c874772
#
_entry.id   655bffad0608b9e4b934b7809c874772
#
_cell.length_a   1.000
_cell.length_b   1.000
_cell.length_c   1.000
_cell.angle_alpha   90.00
_cell.angle_beta   90.00
_cell.angle_gamma   90.00
#
_symmetry.space_group_name_H-M   'P 1'
#
loop_
_entity.id
_entity.type
_entity.pdbx_description
1 polymer ?
#
loop_
_entity_poly.entity_id
_entity_poly.type
_entity_poly.pdbx_seq_one_letter_code
_entity_poly.pdbx_strand_id
1 'polypeptide(L)'
;PSLVGSEMCIRDRYIALYPNVLLGTHRDHFFSIIIEPIATNKTVEHVSLYYAKKPEEMPELKPLIDSNALFWKTVFSEDIGVVEGMQRGRKGIMFDGGKFSPTMDSATHCFHRWIANHIKNFRSLEN
;
A
#
# COMPACT_ATOMS: atom_id res chain seq x y z
N PRO A 1 29.49 -17.09 20.23
CA PRO A 1 28.51 -16.03 19.99
C PRO A 1 27.75 -16.40 18.72
N SER A 2 26.51 -16.81 18.88
CA SER A 2 25.70 -17.21 17.74
C SER A 2 25.28 -15.96 16.96
N LEU A 3 25.69 -15.88 15.73
CA LEU A 3 25.28 -14.85 14.75
C LEU A 3 23.79 -14.94 14.35
N VAL A 4 23.05 -15.84 14.97
CA VAL A 4 21.63 -16.09 14.66
C VAL A 4 20.71 -14.96 15.14
N GLY A 5 21.16 -14.08 16.04
CA GLY A 5 20.34 -13.02 16.60
C GLY A 5 20.38 -11.68 15.86
N SER A 6 21.41 -11.41 15.06
CA SER A 6 21.58 -10.10 14.40
C SER A 6 21.08 -10.04 12.95
N GLU A 7 20.90 -11.18 12.30
CA GLU A 7 20.42 -11.25 10.91
C GLU A 7 18.90 -11.36 10.77
N MET A 8 18.19 -11.56 11.87
CA MET A 8 16.71 -11.64 11.83
C MET A 8 16.00 -10.30 11.79
N CYS A 9 16.73 -9.20 11.64
CA CYS A 9 16.14 -7.87 11.48
C CYS A 9 16.15 -7.39 10.04
N ILE A 10 15.80 -8.23 9.07
CA ILE A 10 15.26 -7.75 7.81
C ILE A 10 13.85 -7.28 8.15
N ARG A 11 13.76 -6.02 8.55
CA ARG A 11 12.47 -5.37 8.80
C ARG A 11 11.78 -5.23 7.47
N ASP A 12 10.58 -5.76 7.36
CA ASP A 12 9.69 -5.44 6.27
C ASP A 12 9.63 -3.93 6.10
N ARG A 13 9.71 -3.46 4.87
CA ARG A 13 9.67 -2.03 4.56
C ARG A 13 8.56 -1.76 3.59
N TYR A 14 7.79 -0.74 3.90
CA TYR A 14 6.72 -0.24 3.05
C TYR A 14 7.06 1.18 2.61
N ILE A 15 7.00 1.42 1.32
CA ILE A 15 7.38 2.68 0.69
C ILE A 15 6.22 3.15 -0.18
N ALA A 16 5.80 4.39 -0.02
CA ALA A 16 4.84 5.04 -0.90
C ALA A 16 5.57 5.98 -1.87
N LEU A 17 5.43 5.71 -3.15
CA LEU A 17 5.87 6.59 -4.22
C LEU A 17 4.64 7.33 -4.76
N TYR A 18 4.55 8.60 -4.43
CA TYR A 18 3.38 9.41 -4.80
C TYR A 18 3.32 9.65 -6.32
N PRO A 19 2.12 9.63 -6.90
CA PRO A 19 0.82 9.67 -6.22
C PRO A 19 0.23 8.30 -5.86
N ASN A 20 0.62 7.20 -6.49
CA ASN A 20 -0.21 6.00 -6.55
C ASN A 20 0.55 4.66 -6.59
N VAL A 21 1.82 4.63 -6.21
CA VAL A 21 2.59 3.38 -6.15
C VAL A 21 2.97 3.07 -4.71
N LEU A 22 2.67 1.85 -4.28
CA LEU A 22 3.12 1.30 -3.01
C LEU A 22 4.07 0.13 -3.27
N LEU A 23 5.14 0.08 -2.50
CA LEU A 23 6.15 -0.96 -2.58
C LEU A 23 6.32 -1.60 -1.22
N GLY A 24 6.50 -2.91 -1.19
CA GLY A 24 6.80 -3.64 0.03
C GLY A 24 7.93 -4.63 -0.18
N THR A 25 8.90 -4.63 0.75
CA THR A 25 10.00 -5.60 0.76
C THR A 25 9.81 -6.56 1.92
N HIS A 26 9.81 -7.84 1.62
CA HIS A 26 9.78 -8.94 2.55
C HIS A 26 11.05 -9.78 2.41
N ARG A 27 11.24 -10.72 3.33
CA ARG A 27 12.42 -11.59 3.34
C ARG A 27 12.54 -12.44 2.08
N ASP A 28 11.42 -12.89 1.54
CA ASP A 28 11.30 -13.90 0.48
C ASP A 28 10.75 -13.34 -0.82
N HIS A 29 10.15 -12.15 -0.80
CA HIS A 29 9.59 -11.51 -1.98
C HIS A 29 9.55 -10.00 -1.86
N PHE A 30 9.32 -9.36 -2.98
CA PHE A 30 9.00 -7.95 -3.11
C PHE A 30 7.62 -7.83 -3.74
N PHE A 31 6.85 -6.80 -3.39
CA PHE A 31 5.62 -6.50 -4.09
C PHE A 31 5.52 -5.04 -4.51
N SER A 32 4.76 -4.80 -5.55
CA SER A 32 4.30 -3.47 -5.93
C SER A 32 2.79 -3.44 -6.05
N ILE A 33 2.19 -2.34 -5.65
CA ILE A 33 0.78 -2.02 -5.87
C ILE A 33 0.71 -0.72 -6.66
N ILE A 34 0.03 -0.75 -7.80
CA ILE A 34 -0.32 0.46 -8.56
C ILE A 34 -1.81 0.71 -8.31
N ILE A 35 -2.11 1.87 -7.74
CA ILE A 35 -3.47 2.30 -7.42
C ILE A 35 -3.99 3.11 -8.61
N GLU A 36 -4.90 2.54 -9.38
CA GLU A 36 -5.51 3.18 -10.54
C GLU A 36 -6.87 3.79 -10.19
N PRO A 37 -7.01 5.12 -10.16
CA PRO A 37 -8.28 5.76 -9.93
C PRO A 37 -9.16 5.70 -11.19
N ILE A 38 -10.28 4.98 -11.11
CA ILE A 38 -11.23 4.84 -12.21
C ILE A 38 -12.34 5.91 -12.12
N ALA A 39 -12.77 6.22 -10.89
CA ALA A 39 -13.77 7.23 -10.60
C ALA A 39 -13.58 7.76 -9.16
N THR A 40 -14.33 8.79 -8.77
CA THR A 40 -14.25 9.38 -7.43
C THR A 40 -14.53 8.40 -6.28
N ASN A 41 -15.19 7.29 -6.59
CA ASN A 41 -15.57 6.25 -5.63
C ASN A 41 -15.16 4.84 -6.09
N LYS A 42 -14.28 4.74 -7.07
CA LYS A 42 -13.82 3.46 -7.60
C LYS A 42 -12.33 3.51 -7.92
N THR A 43 -11.61 2.58 -7.34
CA THR A 43 -10.18 2.39 -7.56
C THR A 43 -9.92 0.92 -7.90
N VAL A 44 -8.92 0.66 -8.73
CA VAL A 44 -8.39 -0.68 -8.99
C VAL A 44 -6.96 -0.74 -8.46
N GLU A 45 -6.65 -1.82 -7.76
CA GLU A 45 -5.31 -2.11 -7.27
C GLU A 45 -4.68 -3.21 -8.12
N HIS A 46 -3.59 -2.89 -8.80
CA HIS A 46 -2.78 -3.85 -9.55
C HIS A 46 -1.63 -4.33 -8.65
N VAL A 47 -1.75 -5.54 -8.14
CA VAL A 47 -0.75 -6.12 -7.24
C VAL A 47 0.16 -7.06 -8.01
N SER A 48 1.47 -6.87 -7.90
CA SER A 48 2.49 -7.73 -8.49
C SER A 48 3.45 -8.23 -7.41
N LEU A 49 3.71 -9.53 -7.40
CA LEU A 49 4.68 -10.17 -6.53
C LEU A 49 5.92 -10.54 -7.35
N TYR A 50 7.09 -10.25 -6.81
CA TYR A 50 8.37 -10.49 -7.45
C TYR A 50 9.26 -11.38 -6.57
N TYR A 51 9.91 -12.33 -7.19
CA TYR A 51 10.81 -13.29 -6.56
C TYR A 51 12.19 -13.22 -7.22
N ALA A 52 13.23 -13.54 -6.47
CA ALA A 52 14.61 -13.47 -6.96
C ALA A 52 14.89 -14.48 -8.08
N LYS A 53 14.11 -15.55 -8.17
CA LYS A 53 14.23 -16.60 -9.20
C LYS A 53 12.86 -16.98 -9.73
N LYS A 54 12.84 -17.46 -10.95
CA LYS A 54 11.61 -17.97 -11.58
C LYS A 54 11.27 -19.38 -11.09
N PRO A 55 9.98 -19.76 -11.06
CA PRO A 55 9.56 -21.12 -10.70
C PRO A 55 10.17 -22.20 -11.60
N GLU A 56 10.45 -21.87 -12.87
CA GLU A 56 11.07 -22.79 -13.83
C GLU A 56 12.53 -23.09 -13.47
N GLU A 57 13.22 -22.14 -12.82
CA GLU A 57 14.61 -22.29 -12.35
C GLU A 57 14.72 -22.96 -10.98
N MET A 58 13.67 -22.82 -10.17
CA MET A 58 13.57 -23.40 -8.82
C MET A 58 12.13 -23.88 -8.55
N PRO A 59 11.74 -25.06 -9.05
CA PRO A 59 10.38 -25.60 -8.89
C PRO A 59 9.92 -25.72 -7.43
N GLU A 60 10.85 -25.89 -6.49
CA GLU A 60 10.60 -25.94 -5.05
C GLU A 60 10.06 -24.63 -4.47
N LEU A 61 10.20 -23.51 -5.18
CA LEU A 61 9.61 -22.22 -4.77
C LEU A 61 8.12 -22.10 -5.11
N LYS A 62 7.60 -22.95 -5.98
CA LYS A 62 6.20 -22.84 -6.41
C LYS A 62 5.19 -22.88 -5.26
N PRO A 63 5.29 -23.80 -4.27
CA PRO A 63 4.37 -23.80 -3.12
C PRO A 63 4.44 -22.50 -2.31
N LEU A 64 5.63 -21.91 -2.16
CA LEU A 64 5.81 -20.63 -1.47
C LEU A 64 5.14 -19.49 -2.25
N ILE A 65 5.33 -19.43 -3.56
CA ILE A 65 4.73 -18.43 -4.44
C ILE A 65 3.21 -18.51 -4.38
N ASP A 66 2.64 -19.72 -4.49
CA ASP A 66 1.19 -19.95 -4.44
C ASP A 66 0.62 -19.55 -3.05
N SER A 67 1.34 -19.88 -1.97
CA SER A 67 0.97 -19.50 -0.60
C SER A 67 0.99 -17.98 -0.40
N ASN A 68 2.03 -17.30 -0.87
CA ASN A 68 2.14 -15.85 -0.77
C ASN A 68 1.05 -15.15 -1.59
N ALA A 69 0.74 -15.65 -2.79
CA ALA A 69 -0.33 -15.10 -3.62
C ALA A 69 -1.70 -15.21 -2.92
N LEU A 70 -1.98 -16.36 -2.30
CA LEU A 70 -3.22 -16.56 -1.55
C LEU A 70 -3.26 -15.67 -0.30
N PHE A 71 -2.15 -15.58 0.44
CA PHE A 71 -2.04 -14.73 1.62
C PHE A 71 -2.35 -13.27 1.28
N TRP A 72 -1.68 -12.69 0.30
CA TRP A 72 -1.89 -11.30 -0.11
C TRP A 72 -3.29 -11.05 -0.65
N LYS A 73 -3.83 -11.99 -1.44
CA LYS A 73 -5.22 -11.90 -1.88
C LYS A 73 -6.19 -11.82 -0.70
N THR A 74 -5.97 -12.60 0.35
CA THR A 74 -6.80 -12.58 1.55
C THR A 74 -6.67 -11.24 2.28
N VAL A 75 -5.44 -10.80 2.55
CA VAL A 75 -5.17 -9.52 3.23
C VAL A 75 -5.85 -8.34 2.52
N PHE A 76 -5.64 -8.19 1.21
CA PHE A 76 -6.27 -7.09 0.47
C PHE A 76 -7.80 -7.20 0.41
N SER A 77 -8.34 -8.42 0.38
CA SER A 77 -9.80 -8.62 0.38
C SER A 77 -10.45 -8.21 1.71
N GLU A 78 -9.76 -8.37 2.83
CA GLU A 78 -10.24 -7.94 4.15
C GLU A 78 -10.40 -6.41 4.24
N ASP A 79 -9.52 -5.66 3.59
CA ASP A 79 -9.51 -4.20 3.62
C ASP A 79 -10.62 -3.57 2.76
N ILE A 80 -11.13 -4.26 1.74
CA ILE A 80 -12.13 -3.72 0.81
C ILE A 80 -13.36 -3.20 1.57
N GLY A 81 -13.91 -4.00 2.48
CA GLY A 81 -15.10 -3.63 3.24
C GLY A 81 -14.90 -2.39 4.10
N VAL A 82 -13.70 -2.25 4.67
CA VAL A 82 -13.31 -1.10 5.51
C VAL A 82 -13.19 0.16 4.65
N VAL A 83 -12.46 0.10 3.53
CA VAL A 83 -12.26 1.22 2.61
C VAL A 83 -13.57 1.71 2.03
N GLU A 84 -14.45 0.81 1.59
CA GLU A 84 -15.79 1.14 1.11
C GLU A 84 -16.65 1.76 2.22
N GLY A 85 -16.57 1.23 3.44
CA GLY A 85 -17.25 1.79 4.63
C GLY A 85 -16.78 3.22 4.91
N MET A 86 -15.48 3.48 4.88
CA MET A 86 -14.91 4.82 5.03
C MET A 86 -15.41 5.77 3.93
N GLN A 87 -15.49 5.32 2.69
CA GLN A 87 -16.00 6.14 1.58
C GLN A 87 -17.47 6.49 1.77
N ARG A 88 -18.30 5.54 2.26
CA ARG A 88 -19.69 5.82 2.62
C ARG A 88 -19.79 6.82 3.80
N GLY A 89 -18.98 6.63 4.83
CA GLY A 89 -18.95 7.51 6.00
C GLY A 89 -18.60 8.96 5.66
N ARG A 90 -17.68 9.17 4.73
CA ARG A 90 -17.30 10.52 4.25
C ARG A 90 -18.42 11.29 3.55
N LYS A 91 -19.45 10.61 3.09
CA LYS A 91 -20.66 11.23 2.52
C LYS A 91 -21.72 11.56 3.58
N GLY A 92 -21.48 11.18 4.83
CA GLY A 92 -22.40 11.45 5.95
C GLY A 92 -22.47 12.96 6.27
N ILE A 93 -23.66 13.45 6.57
CA ILE A 93 -23.89 14.87 6.90
C ILE A 93 -23.10 15.37 8.11
N MET A 94 -22.73 14.45 9.03
CA MET A 94 -21.96 14.77 10.23
C MET A 94 -20.45 14.60 10.06
N PHE A 95 -19.95 14.30 8.85
CA PHE A 95 -18.54 14.14 8.60
C PHE A 95 -17.83 15.50 8.59
N ASP A 96 -16.93 15.70 9.56
CA ASP A 96 -16.20 16.96 9.78
C ASP A 96 -14.79 16.98 9.18
N GLY A 97 -14.43 15.97 8.35
CA GLY A 97 -13.11 15.82 7.77
C GLY A 97 -12.17 14.91 8.56
N GLY A 98 -12.53 14.56 9.80
CA GLY A 98 -11.72 13.73 10.70
C GLY A 98 -10.45 14.41 11.20
N LYS A 99 -9.63 13.66 11.95
CA LYS A 99 -8.37 14.13 12.53
C LYS A 99 -7.29 13.06 12.36
N PHE A 100 -6.05 13.50 12.14
CA PHE A 100 -4.89 12.61 12.12
C PHE A 100 -4.45 12.25 13.54
N SER A 101 -4.11 11.00 13.76
CA SER A 101 -3.41 10.56 14.95
C SER A 101 -1.95 11.06 14.92
N PRO A 102 -1.47 11.73 15.96
CA PRO A 102 -0.09 12.25 15.98
C PRO A 102 0.96 11.13 15.99
N THR A 103 0.57 9.91 16.40
CA THR A 103 1.49 8.78 16.52
C THR A 103 1.38 7.78 15.37
N MET A 104 0.19 7.61 14.75
CA MET A 104 -0.07 6.57 13.77
C MET A 104 -0.13 7.08 12.33
N ASP A 105 -0.53 8.33 12.11
CA ASP A 105 -0.88 8.84 10.79
C ASP A 105 0.20 9.73 10.13
N SER A 106 1.45 9.67 10.58
CA SER A 106 2.53 10.51 10.03
C SER A 106 2.70 10.34 8.52
N ALA A 107 2.70 9.11 8.03
CA ALA A 107 2.83 8.80 6.60
C ALA A 107 1.61 9.27 5.81
N THR A 108 0.40 9.00 6.31
CA THR A 108 -0.86 9.44 5.70
C THR A 108 -0.94 10.97 5.66
N HIS A 109 -0.53 11.64 6.73
CA HIS A 109 -0.48 13.11 6.78
C HIS A 109 0.52 13.68 5.76
N CYS A 110 1.69 13.04 5.57
CA CYS A 110 2.64 13.43 4.53
C CYS A 110 2.03 13.37 3.13
N PHE A 111 1.29 12.30 2.83
CA PHE A 111 0.59 12.17 1.55
C PHE A 111 -0.48 13.26 1.35
N HIS A 112 -1.30 13.53 2.37
CA HIS A 112 -2.31 14.58 2.31
C HIS A 112 -1.70 15.97 2.08
N ARG A 113 -0.59 16.27 2.75
CA ARG A 113 0.15 17.53 2.53
C ARG A 113 0.70 17.64 1.12
N TRP A 114 1.22 16.55 0.58
CA TRP A 114 1.72 16.49 -0.78
C TRP A 114 0.60 16.82 -1.78
N ILE A 115 -0.57 16.15 -1.66
CA ILE A 115 -1.75 16.44 -2.51
C ILE A 115 -2.20 17.89 -2.37
N ALA A 116 -2.35 18.39 -1.15
CA ALA A 116 -2.79 19.75 -0.91
C ALA A 116 -1.88 20.80 -1.56
N ASN A 117 -0.56 20.60 -1.50
CA ASN A 117 0.41 21.46 -2.16
C ASN A 117 0.29 21.42 -3.70
N HIS A 118 0.07 20.23 -4.27
CA HIS A 118 -0.11 20.09 -5.73
C HIS A 118 -1.38 20.77 -6.21
N ILE A 119 -2.50 20.61 -5.50
CA ILE A 119 -3.75 21.30 -5.83
C ILE A 119 -3.60 22.82 -5.73
N LYS A 120 -2.91 23.31 -4.69
CA LYS A 120 -2.66 24.75 -4.53
C LYS A 120 -1.83 25.30 -5.69
N ASN A 121 -0.75 24.62 -6.04
CA ASN A 121 0.14 25.05 -7.12
C ASN A 121 -0.58 25.01 -8.48
N PHE A 122 -1.38 23.97 -8.74
CA PHE A 122 -2.16 23.87 -9.98
C PHE A 122 -3.12 25.06 -10.12
N ARG A 123 -3.88 25.40 -9.08
CA ARG A 123 -4.80 26.54 -9.09
C ARG A 123 -4.10 27.90 -9.26
N SER A 124 -2.84 28.02 -8.85
CA SER A 124 -2.06 29.25 -9.04
C SER A 124 -1.55 29.43 -10.47
N LEU A 125 -1.60 28.39 -11.30
CA LEU A 125 -1.23 28.46 -12.72
C LEU A 125 -2.43 28.81 -13.64
N GLU A 126 -3.66 28.74 -13.10
CA GLU A 126 -4.90 29.05 -13.83
C GLU A 126 -5.36 30.52 -13.63
N ASN A 127 -4.70 31.28 -12.74
CA ASN A 127 -4.95 32.69 -12.46
C ASN A 127 -3.81 33.57 -12.97
#